data_1a44106014b2f28cae40b0ef3f1be416
#
_entry.id   1a44106014b2f28cae40b0ef3f1be416
#
_cell.length_a   1.000
_cell.length_b   1.000
_cell.length_c   1.000
_cell.angle_alpha   90.00
_cell.angle_beta   90.00
_cell.angle_gamma   90.00
#
_symmetry.space_group_name_H-M   'P 1'
#
loop_
_entity.id
_entity.type
_entity.pdbx_description
1 polymer ?
#
loop_
_entity_poly.entity_id
_entity_poly.type
_entity_poly.pdbx_seq_one_letter_code
_entity_poly.pdbx_strand_id
1 'polypeptide(L)'
;MTRKAWIIVAVLCVALLGGLVWLSRSSQIDVSNIDINAVQGATAMNGQIADHTTGNMKSKVILIEYGDYQCPGCAAAAPVVQKIMEKYGDKIGLIFRNYPLYNAHPNAFAAASAAEAAGLQGKFWEMHDYLYTNHDNWVDLDGQSRTDYFVAAAKAVGVNDSAFATLMTDARIKKKIDFDVALGKKAVINGTPSFFIDGVNVGDHDVKDNTTLIATDNDSSTPAVWSDADLFGKLVIEPALKSHGISF
;
A
#
# COMPACT_ATOMS: atom_id res chain seq x y z
N MET A 1 4.77 -42.54 32.09
CA MET A 1 4.35 -41.20 32.62
C MET A 1 3.04 -41.40 33.38
N THR A 2 2.92 -40.81 34.58
CA THR A 2 1.70 -40.90 35.37
C THR A 2 0.59 -40.00 34.80
N ARG A 3 -0.68 -40.36 35.07
CA ARG A 3 -1.85 -39.58 34.66
C ARG A 3 -1.73 -38.08 35.07
N LYS A 4 -1.13 -37.82 36.23
CA LYS A 4 -0.84 -36.45 36.72
C LYS A 4 0.17 -35.70 35.84
N ALA A 5 1.20 -36.40 35.34
CA ALA A 5 2.19 -35.76 34.43
C ALA A 5 1.56 -35.34 33.10
N TRP A 6 0.66 -36.14 32.54
CA TRP A 6 -0.08 -35.74 31.33
C TRP A 6 -1.00 -34.54 31.52
N ILE A 7 -1.65 -34.45 32.69
CA ILE A 7 -2.50 -33.28 33.03
C ILE A 7 -1.63 -32.00 33.12
N ILE A 8 -0.48 -32.06 33.76
CA ILE A 8 0.44 -30.93 33.88
C ILE A 8 0.92 -30.49 32.49
N VAL A 9 1.32 -31.43 31.62
CA VAL A 9 1.73 -31.11 30.24
C VAL A 9 0.59 -30.45 29.45
N ALA A 10 -0.63 -30.95 29.55
CA ALA A 10 -1.79 -30.37 28.88
C ALA A 10 -2.07 -28.94 29.35
N VAL A 11 -2.01 -28.68 30.66
CA VAL A 11 -2.20 -27.33 31.23
C VAL A 11 -1.12 -26.37 30.74
N LEU A 12 0.15 -26.80 30.73
CA LEU A 12 1.27 -25.99 30.21
C LEU A 12 1.10 -25.68 28.71
N CYS A 13 0.69 -26.65 27.89
CA CYS A 13 0.42 -26.43 26.47
C CYS A 13 -0.71 -25.43 26.26
N VAL A 14 -1.81 -25.52 27.01
CA VAL A 14 -2.92 -24.58 26.93
C VAL A 14 -2.49 -23.16 27.37
N ALA A 15 -1.70 -23.06 28.44
CA ALA A 15 -1.17 -21.79 28.92
C ALA A 15 -0.21 -21.15 27.90
N LEU A 16 0.67 -21.95 27.27
CA LEU A 16 1.57 -21.47 26.22
C LEU A 16 0.82 -21.04 24.96
N LEU A 17 -0.15 -21.84 24.50
CA LEU A 17 -0.99 -21.49 23.35
C LEU A 17 -1.84 -20.24 23.64
N GLY A 18 -2.44 -20.16 24.83
CA GLY A 18 -3.19 -18.99 25.27
C GLY A 18 -2.31 -17.73 25.35
N GLY A 19 -1.09 -17.87 25.88
CA GLY A 19 -0.10 -16.79 25.93
C GLY A 19 0.35 -16.34 24.53
N LEU A 20 0.59 -17.27 23.61
CA LEU A 20 0.94 -16.96 22.23
C LEU A 20 -0.20 -16.24 21.49
N VAL A 21 -1.44 -16.69 21.66
CA VAL A 21 -2.63 -16.06 21.08
C VAL A 21 -2.83 -14.65 21.65
N TRP A 22 -2.63 -14.49 22.96
CA TRP A 22 -2.73 -13.18 23.62
C TRP A 22 -1.63 -12.21 23.11
N LEU A 23 -0.38 -12.66 23.03
CA LEU A 23 0.74 -11.88 22.47
C LEU A 23 0.50 -11.51 21.00
N SER A 24 0.00 -12.43 20.19
CA SER A 24 -0.34 -12.18 18.78
C SER A 24 -1.44 -11.13 18.63
N ARG A 25 -2.47 -11.17 19.48
CA ARG A 25 -3.55 -10.18 19.47
C ARG A 25 -3.12 -8.83 20.00
N SER A 26 -2.25 -8.78 21.01
CA SER A 26 -1.76 -7.52 21.59
C SER A 26 -0.81 -6.76 20.67
N SER A 27 -0.27 -7.40 19.63
CA SER A 27 0.58 -6.76 18.62
C SER A 27 -0.17 -6.19 17.42
N GLN A 28 -1.49 -6.45 17.30
CA GLN A 28 -2.28 -5.92 16.18
C GLN A 28 -2.70 -4.47 16.44
N ILE A 29 -2.53 -3.62 15.43
CA ILE A 29 -2.99 -2.24 15.48
C ILE A 29 -4.51 -2.23 15.36
N ASP A 30 -5.19 -1.68 16.37
CA ASP A 30 -6.65 -1.54 16.35
C ASP A 30 -7.06 -0.30 15.54
N VAL A 31 -7.59 -0.53 14.35
CA VAL A 31 -8.11 0.50 13.45
C VAL A 31 -9.66 0.48 13.37
N SER A 32 -10.34 -0.18 14.30
CA SER A 32 -11.80 -0.34 14.29
C SER A 32 -12.55 0.99 14.18
N ASN A 33 -12.06 2.02 14.87
CA ASN A 33 -12.65 3.37 14.90
C ASN A 33 -12.03 4.34 13.89
N ILE A 34 -11.14 3.89 12.99
CA ILE A 34 -10.50 4.76 12.01
C ILE A 34 -11.34 4.78 10.73
N ASP A 35 -11.64 5.97 10.22
CA ASP A 35 -12.22 6.11 8.87
C ASP A 35 -11.14 5.83 7.82
N ILE A 36 -11.28 4.73 7.11
CA ILE A 36 -10.32 4.30 6.08
C ILE A 36 -10.34 5.18 4.84
N ASN A 37 -11.39 5.98 4.64
CA ASN A 37 -11.53 6.88 3.50
C ASN A 37 -10.94 8.27 3.77
N ALA A 38 -10.67 8.59 5.03
CA ALA A 38 -10.05 9.85 5.41
C ALA A 38 -8.53 9.79 5.33
N VAL A 39 -7.92 10.97 5.08
CA VAL A 39 -6.47 11.16 5.21
C VAL A 39 -6.06 10.92 6.66
N GLN A 40 -5.09 10.07 6.87
CA GLN A 40 -4.57 9.79 8.21
C GLN A 40 -3.41 10.73 8.55
N GLY A 41 -3.61 11.57 9.56
CA GLY A 41 -2.54 12.40 10.10
C GLY A 41 -1.49 11.60 10.88
N ALA A 42 -0.37 12.23 11.21
CA ALA A 42 0.68 11.63 12.03
C ALA A 42 0.19 11.37 13.46
N THR A 43 0.28 10.12 13.92
CA THR A 43 -0.14 9.66 15.25
C THR A 43 0.84 8.63 15.81
N ALA A 44 0.72 8.30 17.09
CA ALA A 44 1.52 7.23 17.69
C ALA A 44 1.21 5.83 17.09
N MET A 45 0.01 5.64 16.53
CA MET A 45 -0.40 4.36 15.92
C MET A 45 0.31 4.11 14.59
N ASN A 46 0.53 5.16 13.78
CA ASN A 46 1.22 5.08 12.50
C ASN A 46 2.68 5.56 12.55
N GLY A 47 3.32 5.47 13.72
CA GLY A 47 4.73 5.82 13.87
C GLY A 47 5.05 7.29 13.70
N GLN A 48 4.09 8.20 13.88
CA GLN A 48 4.20 9.63 13.61
C GLN A 48 4.45 9.96 12.12
N ILE A 49 4.02 9.09 11.22
CA ILE A 49 4.10 9.29 9.76
C ILE A 49 2.68 9.37 9.21
N ALA A 50 2.32 10.51 8.65
CA ALA A 50 1.02 10.73 8.01
C ALA A 50 0.89 9.94 6.68
N ASP A 51 -0.32 9.87 6.13
CA ASP A 51 -0.51 9.38 4.76
C ASP A 51 0.29 10.20 3.75
N HIS A 52 0.84 9.53 2.75
CA HIS A 52 1.48 10.18 1.60
C HIS A 52 0.43 10.59 0.61
N THR A 53 0.36 11.90 0.36
CA THR A 53 -0.70 12.51 -0.44
C THR A 53 -0.13 13.35 -1.56
N THR A 54 -0.85 13.43 -2.70
CA THR A 54 -0.55 14.35 -3.79
C THR A 54 -1.84 14.81 -4.47
N GLY A 55 -1.76 15.80 -5.37
CA GLY A 55 -2.92 16.37 -6.04
C GLY A 55 -3.75 17.29 -5.16
N ASN A 56 -5.03 17.47 -5.51
CA ASN A 56 -5.93 18.37 -4.80
C ASN A 56 -6.59 17.69 -3.59
N MET A 57 -5.95 17.72 -2.44
CA MET A 57 -6.48 17.15 -1.20
C MET A 57 -7.67 17.93 -0.60
N LYS A 58 -8.10 19.05 -1.21
CA LYS A 58 -9.34 19.76 -0.87
C LYS A 58 -10.53 19.28 -1.69
N SER A 59 -10.29 18.44 -2.68
CA SER A 59 -11.35 17.80 -3.46
C SER A 59 -12.19 16.88 -2.59
N LYS A 60 -13.45 16.69 -2.98
CA LYS A 60 -14.31 15.64 -2.43
C LYS A 60 -13.97 14.27 -3.03
N VAL A 61 -13.28 14.22 -4.16
CA VAL A 61 -12.87 12.98 -4.82
C VAL A 61 -11.42 12.69 -4.44
N ILE A 62 -11.23 11.66 -3.63
CA ILE A 62 -9.91 11.17 -3.19
C ILE A 62 -9.76 9.75 -3.68
N LEU A 63 -8.77 9.53 -4.53
CA LEU A 63 -8.33 8.20 -4.94
C LEU A 63 -7.39 7.66 -3.86
N ILE A 64 -7.67 6.48 -3.32
CA ILE A 64 -6.80 5.79 -2.37
C ILE A 64 -6.26 4.56 -3.05
N GLU A 65 -4.95 4.46 -3.17
CA GLU A 65 -4.25 3.30 -3.66
C GLU A 65 -3.60 2.52 -2.52
N TYR A 66 -3.86 1.22 -2.46
CA TYR A 66 -3.08 0.28 -1.66
C TYR A 66 -2.16 -0.48 -2.61
N GLY A 67 -0.85 -0.27 -2.42
CA GLY A 67 0.17 -0.77 -3.33
C GLY A 67 1.25 -1.60 -2.64
N ASP A 68 1.83 -2.48 -3.42
CA ASP A 68 3.00 -3.28 -3.08
C ASP A 68 4.08 -3.03 -4.13
N TYR A 69 5.22 -2.50 -3.70
CA TYR A 69 6.29 -2.14 -4.63
C TYR A 69 6.86 -3.33 -5.41
N GLN A 70 6.79 -4.55 -4.87
CA GLN A 70 7.27 -5.74 -5.57
C GLN A 70 6.20 -6.39 -6.47
N CYS A 71 4.94 -5.97 -6.35
CA CYS A 71 3.85 -6.51 -7.16
C CYS A 71 3.97 -6.04 -8.62
N PRO A 72 4.03 -6.97 -9.60
CA PRO A 72 4.10 -6.59 -11.02
C PRO A 72 2.85 -5.85 -11.51
N GLY A 73 1.67 -6.15 -10.94
CA GLY A 73 0.44 -5.41 -11.21
C GLY A 73 0.53 -3.96 -10.76
N CYS A 74 1.12 -3.68 -9.58
CA CYS A 74 1.34 -2.31 -9.11
C CYS A 74 2.36 -1.57 -9.99
N ALA A 75 3.44 -2.24 -10.39
CA ALA A 75 4.41 -1.65 -11.30
C ALA A 75 3.78 -1.29 -12.67
N ALA A 76 2.84 -2.10 -13.16
CA ALA A 76 2.08 -1.80 -14.38
C ALA A 76 1.06 -0.67 -14.17
N ALA A 77 0.46 -0.55 -12.98
CA ALA A 77 -0.53 0.49 -12.66
C ALA A 77 0.13 1.87 -12.41
N ALA A 78 1.34 1.92 -11.88
CA ALA A 78 2.01 3.17 -11.51
C ALA A 78 2.05 4.21 -12.64
N PRO A 79 2.46 3.91 -13.89
CA PRO A 79 2.42 4.86 -14.99
C PRO A 79 1.00 5.27 -15.39
N VAL A 80 -0.02 4.44 -15.13
CA VAL A 80 -1.42 4.77 -15.34
C VAL A 80 -1.88 5.80 -14.31
N VAL A 81 -1.59 5.56 -13.03
CA VAL A 81 -1.91 6.49 -11.93
C VAL A 81 -1.20 7.82 -12.15
N GLN A 82 0.06 7.82 -12.61
CA GLN A 82 0.77 9.05 -12.95
C GLN A 82 0.01 9.86 -14.00
N LYS A 83 -0.43 9.24 -15.11
CA LYS A 83 -1.23 9.91 -16.16
C LYS A 83 -2.58 10.43 -15.62
N ILE A 84 -3.23 9.68 -14.73
CA ILE A 84 -4.45 10.14 -14.05
C ILE A 84 -4.15 11.40 -13.23
N MET A 85 -3.05 11.43 -12.48
CA MET A 85 -2.68 12.60 -11.69
C MET A 85 -2.22 13.77 -12.54
N GLU A 86 -1.58 13.54 -13.68
CA GLU A 86 -1.26 14.58 -14.66
C GLU A 86 -2.53 15.24 -15.23
N LYS A 87 -3.57 14.44 -15.54
CA LYS A 87 -4.81 14.92 -16.16
C LYS A 87 -5.81 15.51 -15.16
N TYR A 88 -5.94 14.89 -13.98
CA TYR A 88 -7.01 15.21 -13.03
C TYR A 88 -6.49 15.69 -11.67
N GLY A 89 -5.18 15.79 -11.45
CA GLY A 89 -4.61 16.08 -10.13
C GLY A 89 -4.95 17.47 -9.57
N ASP A 90 -5.44 18.41 -10.41
CA ASP A 90 -6.02 19.66 -9.97
C ASP A 90 -7.46 19.50 -9.41
N LYS A 91 -8.13 18.38 -9.70
CA LYS A 91 -9.52 18.06 -9.36
C LYS A 91 -9.67 16.92 -8.35
N ILE A 92 -8.70 16.02 -8.25
CA ILE A 92 -8.71 14.90 -7.31
C ILE A 92 -7.48 14.90 -6.41
N GLY A 93 -7.61 14.31 -5.23
CA GLY A 93 -6.45 13.92 -4.40
C GLY A 93 -6.09 12.44 -4.59
N LEU A 94 -4.84 12.11 -4.32
CA LEU A 94 -4.34 10.73 -4.26
C LEU A 94 -3.72 10.47 -2.89
N ILE A 95 -4.05 9.33 -2.29
CA ILE A 95 -3.39 8.77 -1.10
C ILE A 95 -2.77 7.45 -1.50
N PHE A 96 -1.48 7.25 -1.21
CA PHE A 96 -0.84 5.95 -1.32
C PHE A 96 -0.66 5.34 0.07
N ARG A 97 -0.99 4.06 0.21
CA ARG A 97 -0.83 3.24 1.42
C ARG A 97 -0.09 1.95 1.09
N ASN A 98 0.90 1.63 1.90
CA ASN A 98 1.68 0.41 1.73
C ASN A 98 0.83 -0.83 2.07
N TYR A 99 0.80 -1.79 1.16
CA TYR A 99 0.15 -3.09 1.42
C TYR A 99 1.04 -4.24 0.92
N PRO A 100 2.20 -4.46 1.55
CA PRO A 100 3.14 -5.50 1.14
C PRO A 100 2.54 -6.89 1.35
N LEU A 101 2.55 -7.71 0.29
CA LEU A 101 2.05 -9.08 0.28
C LEU A 101 3.17 -10.03 0.76
N TYR A 102 3.48 -10.02 2.03
CA TYR A 102 4.63 -10.69 2.65
C TYR A 102 4.86 -12.14 2.23
N ASN A 103 3.78 -12.91 1.95
CA ASN A 103 3.87 -14.32 1.59
C ASN A 103 4.24 -14.55 0.12
N ALA A 104 3.93 -13.59 -0.75
CA ALA A 104 4.17 -13.66 -2.19
C ALA A 104 5.44 -12.88 -2.58
N HIS A 105 5.72 -11.79 -1.87
CA HIS A 105 6.70 -10.78 -2.25
C HIS A 105 7.73 -10.54 -1.13
N PRO A 106 8.85 -11.28 -1.10
CA PRO A 106 9.82 -11.25 0.01
C PRO A 106 10.54 -9.89 0.16
N ASN A 107 10.58 -9.07 -0.90
CA ASN A 107 11.22 -7.76 -0.89
C ASN A 107 10.24 -6.60 -0.65
N ALA A 108 8.93 -6.85 -0.65
CA ALA A 108 7.90 -5.82 -0.56
C ALA A 108 8.03 -4.92 0.67
N PHE A 109 8.28 -5.52 1.85
CA PHE A 109 8.50 -4.76 3.08
C PHE A 109 9.76 -3.89 3.03
N ALA A 110 10.84 -4.40 2.47
CA ALA A 110 12.08 -3.65 2.37
C ALA A 110 11.95 -2.47 1.38
N ALA A 111 11.23 -2.66 0.28
CA ALA A 111 10.94 -1.59 -0.68
C ALA A 111 10.00 -0.53 -0.08
N ALA A 112 8.93 -0.93 0.62
CA ALA A 112 8.09 -0.02 1.38
C ALA A 112 8.90 0.75 2.43
N SER A 113 9.80 0.07 3.14
CA SER A 113 10.69 0.74 4.11
C SER A 113 11.63 1.75 3.46
N ALA A 114 12.09 1.48 2.24
CA ALA A 114 12.90 2.43 1.48
C ALA A 114 12.10 3.68 1.08
N ALA A 115 10.85 3.51 0.61
CA ALA A 115 9.96 4.62 0.28
C ALA A 115 9.65 5.48 1.52
N GLU A 116 9.31 4.86 2.64
CA GLU A 116 9.04 5.55 3.90
C GLU A 116 10.29 6.26 4.46
N ALA A 117 11.48 5.63 4.36
CA ALA A 117 12.73 6.25 4.78
C ALA A 117 13.06 7.50 3.94
N ALA A 118 12.81 7.46 2.64
CA ALA A 118 12.91 8.63 1.78
C ALA A 118 11.84 9.69 2.16
N GLY A 119 10.63 9.24 2.51
CA GLY A 119 9.54 10.09 2.97
C GLY A 119 9.88 10.87 4.25
N LEU A 120 10.63 10.30 5.19
CA LEU A 120 11.13 11.01 6.36
C LEU A 120 12.08 12.16 6.02
N GLN A 121 12.61 12.18 4.79
CA GLN A 121 13.43 13.27 4.24
C GLN A 121 12.70 14.08 3.15
N GLY A 122 11.37 13.96 3.05
CA GLY A 122 10.53 14.69 2.10
C GLY A 122 10.66 14.20 0.66
N LYS A 123 11.10 12.93 0.44
CA LYS A 123 11.36 12.32 -0.87
C LYS A 123 10.55 11.03 -1.11
N PHE A 124 9.34 10.97 -0.53
CA PHE A 124 8.49 9.78 -0.68
C PHE A 124 8.13 9.53 -2.14
N TRP A 125 7.56 10.54 -2.83
CA TRP A 125 7.06 10.36 -4.18
C TRP A 125 8.18 10.09 -5.18
N GLU A 126 9.32 10.77 -5.03
CA GLU A 126 10.50 10.50 -5.87
C GLU A 126 11.02 9.07 -5.73
N MET A 127 11.01 8.53 -4.49
CA MET A 127 11.41 7.15 -4.25
C MET A 127 10.34 6.16 -4.73
N HIS A 128 9.07 6.47 -4.52
CA HIS A 128 7.91 5.72 -5.02
C HIS A 128 8.02 5.53 -6.55
N ASP A 129 8.16 6.62 -7.27
CA ASP A 129 8.27 6.59 -8.73
C ASP A 129 9.53 5.84 -9.19
N TYR A 130 10.67 6.04 -8.48
CA TYR A 130 11.91 5.35 -8.78
C TYR A 130 11.77 3.84 -8.63
N LEU A 131 11.17 3.37 -7.54
CA LEU A 131 11.00 1.94 -7.26
C LEU A 131 10.13 1.26 -8.32
N TYR A 132 9.02 1.85 -8.72
CA TYR A 132 8.17 1.29 -9.77
C TYR A 132 8.80 1.38 -11.15
N THR A 133 9.41 2.51 -11.51
CA THR A 133 10.07 2.68 -12.81
C THR A 133 11.21 1.69 -13.01
N ASN A 134 11.91 1.33 -11.94
CA ASN A 134 13.05 0.43 -11.97
C ASN A 134 12.74 -0.94 -11.38
N HIS A 135 11.46 -1.35 -11.36
CA HIS A 135 10.95 -2.55 -10.71
C HIS A 135 11.80 -3.79 -11.02
N ASP A 136 12.05 -4.10 -12.29
CA ASP A 136 12.76 -5.30 -12.73
C ASP A 136 14.23 -5.35 -12.30
N ASN A 137 14.80 -4.21 -11.88
CA ASN A 137 16.20 -4.14 -11.47
C ASN A 137 16.44 -4.62 -10.02
N TRP A 138 15.37 -4.75 -9.20
CA TRP A 138 15.54 -5.04 -7.78
C TRP A 138 14.63 -6.12 -7.22
N VAL A 139 13.57 -6.50 -7.92
CA VAL A 139 12.56 -7.44 -7.41
C VAL A 139 13.16 -8.79 -7.00
N ASP A 140 14.20 -9.25 -7.69
CA ASP A 140 14.86 -10.53 -7.45
C ASP A 140 16.16 -10.41 -6.63
N LEU A 141 16.50 -9.20 -6.17
CA LEU A 141 17.68 -9.01 -5.32
C LEU A 141 17.41 -9.51 -3.90
N ASP A 142 18.46 -9.97 -3.24
CA ASP A 142 18.40 -10.43 -1.86
C ASP A 142 19.50 -9.81 -0.98
N GLY A 143 19.36 -9.99 0.33
CA GLY A 143 20.36 -9.67 1.32
C GLY A 143 21.01 -8.29 1.15
N GLN A 144 22.34 -8.26 1.01
CA GLN A 144 23.10 -7.02 0.89
C GLN A 144 22.87 -6.36 -0.46
N SER A 145 22.77 -7.11 -1.55
CA SER A 145 22.55 -6.57 -2.92
C SER A 145 21.29 -5.73 -2.99
N ARG A 146 20.20 -6.19 -2.35
CA ARG A 146 18.96 -5.44 -2.23
C ARG A 146 19.14 -4.16 -1.42
N THR A 147 19.82 -4.24 -0.28
CA THR A 147 20.08 -3.06 0.56
C THR A 147 20.90 -2.02 -0.18
N ASP A 148 21.97 -2.45 -0.87
CA ASP A 148 22.83 -1.58 -1.65
C ASP A 148 22.07 -0.91 -2.80
N TYR A 149 21.14 -1.64 -3.43
CA TYR A 149 20.28 -1.07 -4.46
C TYR A 149 19.41 0.06 -3.91
N PHE A 150 18.74 -0.14 -2.76
CA PHE A 150 17.88 0.89 -2.18
C PHE A 150 18.67 2.10 -1.67
N VAL A 151 19.90 1.92 -1.19
CA VAL A 151 20.80 3.02 -0.85
C VAL A 151 21.20 3.81 -2.11
N ALA A 152 21.50 3.12 -3.21
CA ALA A 152 21.80 3.77 -4.49
C ALA A 152 20.58 4.53 -5.04
N ALA A 153 19.38 3.94 -4.94
CA ALA A 153 18.11 4.57 -5.30
C ALA A 153 17.88 5.86 -4.48
N ALA A 154 18.09 5.80 -3.16
CA ALA A 154 17.98 6.95 -2.28
C ALA A 154 18.87 8.11 -2.72
N LYS A 155 20.13 7.80 -3.05
CA LYS A 155 21.08 8.79 -3.58
C LYS A 155 20.58 9.38 -4.92
N ALA A 156 20.04 8.54 -5.80
CA ALA A 156 19.53 8.98 -7.10
C ALA A 156 18.35 9.96 -6.97
N VAL A 157 17.52 9.81 -5.92
CA VAL A 157 16.39 10.71 -5.65
C VAL A 157 16.74 11.88 -4.72
N GLY A 158 18.03 12.05 -4.40
CA GLY A 158 18.53 13.17 -3.60
C GLY A 158 18.35 13.04 -2.10
N VAL A 159 18.22 11.81 -1.59
CA VAL A 159 18.17 11.51 -0.15
C VAL A 159 19.60 11.43 0.42
N ASN A 160 19.79 11.84 1.66
CA ASN A 160 21.06 11.64 2.37
C ASN A 160 21.30 10.15 2.59
N ASP A 161 22.31 9.60 1.90
CA ASP A 161 22.62 8.18 1.89
C ASP A 161 23.30 7.68 3.17
N SER A 162 24.00 8.55 3.91
CA SER A 162 24.76 8.16 5.11
C SER A 162 23.88 7.63 6.27
N ALA A 163 22.62 8.03 6.32
CA ALA A 163 21.66 7.60 7.34
C ALA A 163 20.57 6.66 6.77
N PHE A 164 20.48 6.49 5.46
CA PHE A 164 19.34 5.87 4.79
C PHE A 164 19.15 4.39 5.18
N ALA A 165 20.21 3.59 5.15
CA ALA A 165 20.13 2.18 5.54
C ALA A 165 19.66 2.00 6.99
N THR A 166 20.06 2.90 7.89
CA THR A 166 19.59 2.92 9.29
C THR A 166 18.12 3.35 9.36
N LEU A 167 17.71 4.36 8.57
CA LEU A 167 16.33 4.81 8.52
C LEU A 167 15.38 3.74 8.04
N MET A 168 15.74 2.91 7.07
CA MET A 168 14.93 1.78 6.62
C MET A 168 14.56 0.79 7.74
N THR A 169 15.32 0.77 8.84
CA THR A 169 15.06 -0.07 10.02
C THR A 169 14.41 0.69 11.18
N ASP A 170 14.03 1.95 10.98
CA ASP A 170 13.37 2.76 12.02
C ASP A 170 12.00 2.14 12.40
N ALA A 171 11.78 1.98 13.70
CA ALA A 171 10.55 1.39 14.22
C ALA A 171 9.29 2.19 13.84
N ARG A 172 9.40 3.49 13.57
CA ARG A 172 8.30 4.33 13.09
C ARG A 172 7.83 3.89 11.71
N ILE A 173 8.76 3.54 10.82
CA ILE A 173 8.47 3.05 9.46
C ILE A 173 7.70 1.73 9.54
N LYS A 174 8.19 0.79 10.36
CA LYS A 174 7.44 -0.46 10.57
C LYS A 174 6.03 -0.20 11.06
N LYS A 175 5.83 0.72 12.01
CA LYS A 175 4.50 1.09 12.50
C LYS A 175 3.63 1.70 11.41
N LYS A 176 4.18 2.55 10.53
CA LYS A 176 3.45 3.12 9.39
C LYS A 176 2.96 2.03 8.46
N ILE A 177 3.86 1.14 8.04
CA ILE A 177 3.50 0.02 7.14
C ILE A 177 2.48 -0.91 7.79
N ASP A 178 2.67 -1.29 9.06
CA ASP A 178 1.72 -2.14 9.79
C ASP A 178 0.34 -1.46 9.93
N PHE A 179 0.31 -0.14 10.12
CA PHE A 179 -0.93 0.64 10.18
C PHE A 179 -1.65 0.66 8.83
N ASP A 180 -0.93 0.90 7.72
CA ASP A 180 -1.49 0.86 6.38
C ASP A 180 -2.06 -0.53 6.05
N VAL A 181 -1.33 -1.60 6.40
CA VAL A 181 -1.80 -2.99 6.27
C VAL A 181 -3.07 -3.23 7.11
N ALA A 182 -3.15 -2.66 8.32
CA ALA A 182 -4.35 -2.79 9.15
C ALA A 182 -5.56 -2.08 8.52
N LEU A 183 -5.36 -0.89 7.93
CA LEU A 183 -6.40 -0.18 7.17
C LEU A 183 -6.85 -0.99 5.95
N GLY A 184 -5.90 -1.56 5.18
CA GLY A 184 -6.23 -2.39 4.03
C GLY A 184 -6.99 -3.67 4.41
N LYS A 185 -6.63 -4.32 5.53
CA LYS A 185 -7.41 -5.44 6.06
C LYS A 185 -8.82 -5.04 6.46
N LYS A 186 -9.01 -3.86 7.05
CA LYS A 186 -10.33 -3.31 7.36
C LYS A 186 -11.12 -3.00 6.07
N ALA A 187 -10.44 -2.56 5.01
CA ALA A 187 -11.02 -2.37 3.68
C ALA A 187 -11.27 -3.69 2.92
N VAL A 188 -10.94 -4.83 3.51
CA VAL A 188 -11.12 -6.18 2.92
C VAL A 188 -10.33 -6.34 1.61
N ILE A 189 -9.09 -5.82 1.57
CA ILE A 189 -8.22 -5.96 0.39
C ILE A 189 -7.73 -7.40 0.28
N ASN A 190 -7.87 -7.98 -0.91
CA ASN A 190 -7.44 -9.34 -1.24
C ASN A 190 -6.17 -9.40 -2.10
N GLY A 191 -5.76 -8.28 -2.68
CA GLY A 191 -4.59 -8.18 -3.55
C GLY A 191 -4.20 -6.72 -3.83
N THR A 192 -3.15 -6.54 -4.61
CA THR A 192 -2.65 -5.23 -5.05
C THR A 192 -2.41 -5.22 -6.57
N PRO A 193 -2.60 -4.07 -7.22
CA PRO A 193 -3.08 -2.81 -6.66
C PRO A 193 -4.58 -2.88 -6.31
N SER A 194 -5.00 -2.15 -5.26
CA SER A 194 -6.42 -1.93 -4.97
C SER A 194 -6.69 -0.44 -4.89
N PHE A 195 -7.75 0.02 -5.57
CA PHE A 195 -8.11 1.44 -5.68
C PHE A 195 -9.48 1.70 -5.07
N PHE A 196 -9.60 2.76 -4.27
CA PHE A 196 -10.85 3.14 -3.64
C PHE A 196 -11.20 4.61 -3.95
N ILE A 197 -12.48 4.86 -4.22
CA ILE A 197 -13.07 6.21 -4.22
C ILE A 197 -14.37 6.12 -3.43
N ASP A 198 -14.61 7.07 -2.51
CA ASP A 198 -15.81 7.14 -1.66
C ASP A 198 -16.10 5.82 -0.90
N GLY A 199 -15.04 5.08 -0.54
CA GLY A 199 -15.15 3.80 0.17
C GLY A 199 -15.52 2.61 -0.70
N VAL A 200 -15.66 2.81 -2.00
CA VAL A 200 -15.93 1.75 -2.97
C VAL A 200 -14.60 1.30 -3.58
N ASN A 201 -14.34 -0.01 -3.59
CA ASN A 201 -13.21 -0.56 -4.34
C ASN A 201 -13.53 -0.45 -5.84
N VAL A 202 -12.81 0.45 -6.52
CA VAL A 202 -12.97 0.70 -7.96
C VAL A 202 -11.92 -0.02 -8.80
N GLY A 203 -10.94 -0.66 -8.14
CA GLY A 203 -9.91 -1.47 -8.78
C GLY A 203 -10.34 -2.89 -9.12
N ASP A 204 -11.35 -3.42 -8.41
CA ASP A 204 -11.88 -4.79 -8.62
C ASP A 204 -12.90 -4.83 -9.77
N HIS A 205 -12.58 -4.16 -10.89
CA HIS A 205 -13.42 -4.15 -12.07
C HIS A 205 -12.57 -4.37 -13.31
N ASP A 206 -13.10 -5.19 -14.19
CA ASP A 206 -12.58 -5.40 -15.55
C ASP A 206 -13.39 -4.55 -16.54
N VAL A 207 -12.81 -4.30 -17.70
CA VAL A 207 -13.47 -3.47 -18.72
C VAL A 207 -13.90 -4.33 -19.90
N LYS A 208 -15.22 -4.43 -20.10
CA LYS A 208 -15.81 -5.10 -21.26
C LYS A 208 -16.06 -4.08 -22.38
N ASP A 209 -15.64 -4.44 -23.59
CA ASP A 209 -15.88 -3.65 -24.82
C ASP A 209 -15.42 -2.18 -24.72
N ASN A 210 -14.40 -1.89 -23.89
CA ASN A 210 -13.86 -0.55 -23.63
C ASN A 210 -14.89 0.48 -23.13
N THR A 211 -16.03 0.04 -22.63
CA THR A 211 -17.13 0.95 -22.24
C THR A 211 -17.84 0.59 -20.96
N THR A 212 -17.75 -0.66 -20.51
CA THR A 212 -18.56 -1.16 -19.40
C THR A 212 -17.66 -1.76 -18.33
N LEU A 213 -17.81 -1.28 -17.08
CA LEU A 213 -17.22 -1.94 -15.91
C LEU A 213 -18.02 -3.20 -15.60
N ILE A 214 -17.31 -4.30 -15.43
CA ILE A 214 -17.87 -5.57 -14.95
C ILE A 214 -17.10 -5.99 -13.69
N ALA A 215 -17.72 -6.78 -12.82
CA ALA A 215 -16.98 -7.39 -11.71
C ALA A 215 -15.88 -8.30 -12.28
N THR A 216 -14.72 -8.28 -11.64
CA THR A 216 -13.59 -9.14 -12.04
C THR A 216 -14.03 -10.59 -12.09
N ASP A 217 -13.94 -11.21 -13.27
CA ASP A 217 -14.39 -12.57 -13.54
C ASP A 217 -13.25 -13.59 -13.60
N ASN A 218 -12.01 -13.17 -13.33
CA ASN A 218 -10.78 -13.94 -13.46
C ASN A 218 -10.50 -14.43 -14.91
N ASP A 219 -11.18 -13.87 -15.92
CA ASP A 219 -10.83 -14.08 -17.32
C ASP A 219 -9.64 -13.18 -17.68
N SER A 220 -8.49 -13.80 -17.89
CA SER A 220 -7.25 -13.10 -18.26
C SER A 220 -7.33 -12.33 -19.58
N SER A 221 -8.40 -12.51 -20.35
CA SER A 221 -8.65 -11.77 -21.60
C SER A 221 -9.30 -10.40 -21.35
N THR A 222 -9.87 -10.17 -20.16
CA THR A 222 -10.55 -8.92 -19.82
C THR A 222 -9.57 -8.03 -19.04
N PRO A 223 -9.21 -6.84 -19.56
CA PRO A 223 -8.25 -5.98 -18.88
C PRO A 223 -8.87 -5.33 -17.63
N ALA A 224 -8.09 -5.28 -16.55
CA ALA A 224 -8.47 -4.51 -15.38
C ALA A 224 -8.61 -3.02 -15.71
N VAL A 225 -9.59 -2.34 -15.15
CA VAL A 225 -9.89 -0.92 -15.44
C VAL A 225 -8.67 -0.01 -15.23
N TRP A 226 -7.82 -0.32 -14.26
CA TRP A 226 -6.60 0.42 -13.94
C TRP A 226 -5.42 0.12 -14.87
N SER A 227 -5.57 -0.76 -15.85
CA SER A 227 -4.49 -1.06 -16.81
C SER A 227 -4.37 -0.05 -17.95
N ASP A 228 -5.37 0.85 -18.11
CA ASP A 228 -5.39 1.89 -19.13
C ASP A 228 -5.87 3.22 -18.55
N ALA A 229 -5.09 4.29 -18.76
CA ALA A 229 -5.36 5.59 -18.15
C ALA A 229 -6.62 6.27 -18.70
N ASP A 230 -6.91 6.12 -19.99
CA ASP A 230 -8.10 6.71 -20.59
C ASP A 230 -9.38 6.00 -20.12
N LEU A 231 -9.33 4.67 -20.01
CA LEU A 231 -10.44 3.89 -19.47
C LEU A 231 -10.64 4.15 -17.98
N PHE A 232 -9.57 4.17 -17.20
CA PHE A 232 -9.65 4.49 -15.77
C PHE A 232 -10.20 5.92 -15.54
N GLY A 233 -9.69 6.89 -16.30
CA GLY A 233 -10.20 8.25 -16.29
C GLY A 233 -11.69 8.30 -16.60
N LYS A 234 -12.10 7.76 -17.74
CA LYS A 234 -13.47 7.84 -18.28
C LYS A 234 -14.48 7.04 -17.44
N LEU A 235 -14.12 5.86 -16.97
CA LEU A 235 -15.07 4.93 -16.34
C LEU A 235 -15.09 5.04 -14.81
N VAL A 236 -14.05 5.63 -14.20
CA VAL A 236 -13.92 5.72 -12.74
C VAL A 236 -13.83 7.18 -12.28
N ILE A 237 -12.84 7.94 -12.78
CA ILE A 237 -12.56 9.28 -12.25
C ILE A 237 -13.65 10.30 -12.68
N GLU A 238 -14.01 10.36 -13.96
CA GLU A 238 -15.00 11.30 -14.46
C GLU A 238 -16.40 11.09 -13.85
N PRO A 239 -16.92 9.85 -13.70
CA PRO A 239 -18.16 9.61 -12.98
C PRO A 239 -18.09 10.05 -11.50
N ALA A 240 -16.98 9.81 -10.81
CA ALA A 240 -16.79 10.29 -9.44
C ALA A 240 -16.78 11.83 -9.35
N LEU A 241 -16.08 12.52 -10.26
CA LEU A 241 -16.09 13.98 -10.34
C LEU A 241 -17.52 14.51 -10.58
N LYS A 242 -18.24 13.90 -11.51
CA LYS A 242 -19.62 14.28 -11.85
C LYS A 242 -20.58 14.09 -10.68
N SER A 243 -20.46 12.98 -9.92
CA SER A 243 -21.30 12.72 -8.75
C SER A 243 -21.14 13.76 -7.65
N HIS A 244 -19.94 14.36 -7.55
CA HIS A 244 -19.62 15.46 -6.63
C HIS A 244 -19.81 16.87 -7.22
N GLY A 245 -20.34 16.99 -8.46
CA GLY A 245 -20.59 18.27 -9.13
C GLY A 245 -19.31 19.00 -9.53
N ILE A 246 -18.21 18.29 -9.74
CA ILE A 246 -16.92 18.84 -10.18
C ILE A 246 -16.83 18.76 -11.70
N SER A 247 -16.62 19.88 -12.37
CA SER A 247 -16.40 19.92 -13.83
C SER A 247 -14.96 19.49 -14.19
N PHE A 248 -14.79 18.80 -15.31
CA PHE A 248 -13.50 18.26 -15.79
C PHE A 248 -13.33 18.42 -17.30
#